data_0083bd80150b36c3575e0540ffed74aa
#
_entry.id   0083bd80150b36c3575e0540ffed74aa
#
_cell.length_a   1.000
_cell.length_b   1.000
_cell.length_c   1.000
_cell.angle_alpha   90.00
_cell.angle_beta   90.00
_cell.angle_gamma   90.00
#
_symmetry.space_group_name_H-M   'P 1'
#
loop_
_entity.id
_entity.type
_entity.pdbx_description
1 polymer ?
#
loop_
_entity_poly.entity_id
_entity_poly.type
_entity_poly.pdbx_seq_one_letter_code
_entity_poly.pdbx_strand_id
1 'polypeptide(L)'
;MNTTKLLIGAVAASIAFAAVQAQGQNLTATLNGISPGLTLQGTWNNGDLVYNYPAGVMNYTDEASHTDFSAFCVEPLEGIGYDETLTYQVQNPLSLANYDTIARLVGGYLASVGSDQDAAAVQWAIWEVTTESLLSPSLFDGTIRIIEPAGESTALLANQYLANVKNYTPATLTYLRNDGRQDVVTWNVIPEPASAGLAALSGLLLLRRRRA
;
A
#
# COMPACT_ATOMS: atom_id res chain seq x y z
N MET A 1 1.16 -49.18 48.75
CA MET A 1 1.32 -47.70 48.63
C MET A 1 1.51 -47.35 47.16
N ASN A 2 0.44 -46.98 46.49
CA ASN A 2 0.47 -46.61 45.08
C ASN A 2 0.42 -45.10 44.96
N THR A 3 1.49 -44.47 44.53
CA THR A 3 1.54 -43.04 44.22
C THR A 3 1.25 -42.83 42.76
N THR A 4 0.04 -42.41 42.44
CA THR A 4 -0.41 -42.00 41.10
C THR A 4 0.14 -40.61 40.84
N LYS A 5 1.11 -40.48 39.91
CA LYS A 5 1.59 -39.17 39.41
C LYS A 5 0.61 -38.62 38.39
N LEU A 6 -0.04 -37.51 38.74
CA LEU A 6 -0.88 -36.73 37.84
C LEU A 6 0.03 -35.90 36.91
N LEU A 7 0.07 -36.26 35.62
CA LEU A 7 0.70 -35.44 34.58
C LEU A 7 -0.29 -34.36 34.16
N ILE A 8 -0.01 -33.14 34.56
CA ILE A 8 -0.71 -31.95 34.04
C ILE A 8 -0.06 -31.56 32.73
N GLY A 9 -0.69 -31.96 31.62
CA GLY A 9 -0.30 -31.52 30.29
C GLY A 9 -0.71 -30.05 30.08
N ALA A 10 0.27 -29.15 30.00
CA ALA A 10 0.04 -27.78 29.56
C ALA A 10 -0.17 -27.77 28.04
N VAL A 11 -1.41 -27.62 27.61
CA VAL A 11 -1.74 -27.34 26.21
C VAL A 11 -1.46 -25.85 25.97
N ALA A 12 -0.32 -25.57 25.38
CA ALA A 12 -0.03 -24.23 24.83
C ALA A 12 -0.89 -24.04 23.57
N ALA A 13 -2.02 -23.37 23.72
CA ALA A 13 -2.81 -22.91 22.58
C ALA A 13 -2.06 -21.74 21.94
N SER A 14 -1.33 -22.00 20.87
CA SER A 14 -0.79 -20.95 20.00
C SER A 14 -1.95 -20.30 19.26
N ILE A 15 -2.42 -19.16 19.76
CA ILE A 15 -3.37 -18.32 19.05
C ILE A 15 -2.58 -17.61 17.95
N ALA A 16 -2.62 -18.14 16.73
CA ALA A 16 -2.19 -17.43 15.56
C ALA A 16 -3.21 -16.28 15.35
N PHE A 17 -2.85 -15.08 15.74
CA PHE A 17 -3.56 -13.87 15.29
C PHE A 17 -3.27 -13.70 13.79
N ALA A 18 -4.10 -14.29 12.94
CA ALA A 18 -4.24 -13.83 11.60
C ALA A 18 -4.80 -12.40 11.71
N ALA A 19 -4.04 -11.40 11.29
CA ALA A 19 -4.54 -10.03 11.14
C ALA A 19 -5.66 -10.08 10.09
N VAL A 20 -6.90 -10.22 10.54
CA VAL A 20 -8.07 -10.00 9.72
C VAL A 20 -8.12 -8.48 9.56
N GLN A 21 -7.67 -7.99 8.41
CA GLN A 21 -7.88 -6.58 8.07
C GLN A 21 -9.40 -6.35 8.08
N ALA A 22 -9.86 -5.47 8.96
CA ALA A 22 -11.27 -5.16 9.10
C ALA A 22 -11.73 -4.41 7.84
N GLN A 23 -12.35 -5.12 6.91
CA GLN A 23 -12.98 -4.53 5.73
C GLN A 23 -14.11 -3.62 6.17
N GLY A 24 -14.19 -2.43 5.55
CA GLY A 24 -15.22 -1.44 5.84
C GLY A 24 -14.88 -0.47 6.98
N GLN A 25 -13.64 -0.51 7.50
CA GLN A 25 -13.13 0.50 8.42
C GLN A 25 -12.75 1.76 7.65
N ASN A 26 -13.04 2.93 8.22
CA ASN A 26 -12.60 4.20 7.69
C ASN A 26 -11.26 4.59 8.33
N LEU A 27 -10.35 5.10 7.52
CA LEU A 27 -9.10 5.72 7.91
C LEU A 27 -9.13 7.18 7.47
N THR A 28 -8.96 8.13 8.39
CA THR A 28 -8.81 9.54 8.04
C THR A 28 -7.34 9.91 8.13
N ALA A 29 -6.78 10.38 7.01
CA ALA A 29 -5.36 10.68 6.92
C ALA A 29 -5.09 11.95 6.12
N THR A 30 -4.02 12.66 6.49
CA THR A 30 -3.54 13.88 5.85
C THR A 30 -2.29 13.57 5.02
N LEU A 31 -2.27 14.00 3.74
CA LEU A 31 -1.08 13.89 2.89
C LEU A 31 -0.09 14.99 3.23
N ASN A 32 1.07 14.61 3.79
CA ASN A 32 2.15 15.53 4.16
C ASN A 32 3.06 15.90 2.99
N GLY A 33 3.17 15.01 2.00
CA GLY A 33 4.03 15.23 0.84
C GLY A 33 4.39 13.95 0.09
N ILE A 34 5.19 14.11 -0.96
CA ILE A 34 5.73 13.01 -1.77
C ILE A 34 7.25 13.05 -1.69
N SER A 35 7.84 12.05 -1.01
CA SER A 35 9.29 11.90 -0.82
C SER A 35 9.61 10.51 -0.25
N PRO A 36 10.57 9.74 -0.82
CA PRO A 36 11.32 10.06 -2.04
C PRO A 36 10.44 10.10 -3.29
N GLY A 37 10.84 10.88 -4.30
CA GLY A 37 10.10 10.99 -5.55
C GLY A 37 10.61 12.10 -6.47
N LEU A 38 10.10 12.12 -7.69
CA LEU A 38 10.44 13.10 -8.73
C LEU A 38 9.17 13.68 -9.35
N THR A 39 9.23 14.94 -9.78
CA THR A 39 8.21 15.52 -10.64
C THR A 39 8.64 15.39 -12.09
N LEU A 40 7.90 14.61 -12.87
CA LEU A 40 8.19 14.32 -14.27
C LEU A 40 7.01 14.71 -15.16
N GLN A 41 7.32 15.12 -16.38
CA GLN A 41 6.29 15.29 -17.41
C GLN A 41 5.84 13.92 -17.91
N GLY A 42 4.54 13.76 -17.98
CA GLY A 42 3.93 12.58 -18.56
C GLY A 42 2.71 12.90 -19.40
N THR A 43 2.27 11.93 -20.18
CA THR A 43 1.08 12.04 -21.00
C THR A 43 0.03 11.02 -20.61
N TRP A 44 -1.22 11.36 -20.86
CA TRP A 44 -2.39 10.51 -20.80
C TRP A 44 -3.10 10.52 -22.15
N ASN A 45 -4.01 9.55 -22.39
CA ASN A 45 -4.78 9.43 -23.60
C ASN A 45 -3.93 9.48 -24.87
N ASN A 46 -2.89 8.67 -24.96
CA ASN A 46 -2.00 8.57 -26.12
C ASN A 46 -1.30 9.91 -26.48
N GLY A 47 -1.10 10.78 -25.52
CA GLY A 47 -0.35 12.02 -25.69
C GLY A 47 -1.17 13.29 -25.74
N ASP A 48 -2.51 13.21 -25.63
CA ASP A 48 -3.39 14.38 -25.71
C ASP A 48 -3.28 15.33 -24.52
N LEU A 49 -2.90 14.81 -23.35
CA LEU A 49 -2.78 15.56 -22.11
C LEU A 49 -1.38 15.46 -21.55
N VAL A 50 -0.72 16.60 -21.37
CA VAL A 50 0.63 16.70 -20.81
C VAL A 50 0.56 17.40 -19.45
N TYR A 51 1.03 16.74 -18.42
CA TYR A 51 1.10 17.27 -17.05
C TYR A 51 2.44 17.00 -16.39
N ASN A 52 2.74 17.83 -15.37
CA ASN A 52 3.81 17.53 -14.43
C ASN A 52 3.24 16.71 -13.28
N TYR A 53 3.68 15.45 -13.18
CA TYR A 53 3.22 14.53 -12.13
C TYR A 53 4.28 14.39 -11.05
N PRO A 54 3.97 14.73 -9.79
CA PRO A 54 4.79 14.28 -8.68
C PRO A 54 4.57 12.77 -8.51
N ALA A 55 5.61 12.00 -8.77
CA ALA A 55 5.61 10.55 -8.70
C ALA A 55 6.58 10.07 -7.64
N GLY A 56 6.12 9.22 -6.73
CA GLY A 56 6.94 8.70 -5.65
C GLY A 56 6.14 8.22 -4.46
N VAL A 57 6.81 8.10 -3.33
CA VAL A 57 6.19 7.70 -2.07
C VAL A 57 5.39 8.85 -1.48
N MET A 58 4.11 8.64 -1.30
CA MET A 58 3.19 9.54 -0.61
C MET A 58 3.27 9.28 0.89
N ASN A 59 3.54 10.32 1.68
CA ASN A 59 3.65 10.23 3.13
C ASN A 59 2.41 10.84 3.78
N TYR A 60 1.76 10.04 4.62
CA TYR A 60 0.53 10.38 5.30
C TYR A 60 0.70 10.33 6.81
N THR A 61 -0.12 11.10 7.53
CA THR A 61 -0.36 10.93 8.97
C THR A 61 -1.81 10.48 9.18
N ASP A 62 -2.02 9.37 9.88
CA ASP A 62 -3.34 8.95 10.36
C ASP A 62 -3.80 9.89 11.48
N GLU A 63 -4.95 10.55 11.28
CA GLU A 63 -5.48 11.55 12.21
C GLU A 63 -5.91 10.95 13.57
N ALA A 64 -6.28 9.69 13.61
CA ALA A 64 -6.75 9.03 14.83
C ALA A 64 -5.59 8.54 15.71
N SER A 65 -4.56 7.95 15.13
CA SER A 65 -3.42 7.39 15.86
C SER A 65 -2.20 8.30 15.91
N HIS A 66 -2.17 9.36 15.09
CA HIS A 66 -1.01 10.23 14.84
C HIS A 66 0.23 9.43 14.39
N THR A 67 0.00 8.35 13.66
CA THR A 67 1.05 7.49 13.12
C THR A 67 1.27 7.79 11.64
N ASP A 68 2.53 7.95 11.25
CA ASP A 68 2.88 8.15 9.85
C ASP A 68 2.90 6.83 9.09
N PHE A 69 2.47 6.87 7.84
CA PHE A 69 2.55 5.76 6.91
C PHE A 69 2.86 6.23 5.50
N SER A 70 3.39 5.31 4.70
CA SER A 70 3.77 5.57 3.32
C SER A 70 2.89 4.77 2.36
N ALA A 71 2.62 5.33 1.19
CA ALA A 71 1.76 4.73 0.18
C ALA A 71 2.23 5.03 -1.25
N PHE A 72 1.72 4.25 -2.20
CA PHE A 72 1.74 4.58 -3.63
C PHE A 72 0.33 4.80 -4.13
N CYS A 73 0.19 5.73 -5.06
CA CYS A 73 -1.06 5.98 -5.77
C CYS A 73 -1.38 4.85 -6.76
N VAL A 74 -2.65 4.45 -6.84
CA VAL A 74 -3.13 3.47 -7.84
C VAL A 74 -4.13 4.07 -8.83
N GLU A 75 -4.45 5.37 -8.70
CA GLU A 75 -5.45 6.05 -9.51
C GLU A 75 -4.91 7.41 -10.02
N PRO A 76 -4.16 7.40 -11.10
CA PRO A 76 -3.39 8.56 -11.54
C PRO A 76 -4.22 9.73 -12.10
N LEU A 77 -5.51 9.51 -12.43
CA LEU A 77 -6.40 10.57 -12.96
C LEU A 77 -7.09 11.37 -11.86
N GLU A 78 -7.05 10.89 -10.63
CA GLU A 78 -7.59 11.62 -9.48
C GLU A 78 -6.43 12.19 -8.64
N GLY A 79 -6.56 13.43 -8.25
CA GLY A 79 -5.53 14.17 -7.52
C GLY A 79 -5.84 14.32 -6.04
N ILE A 80 -4.79 14.57 -5.27
CA ILE A 80 -4.86 15.01 -3.87
C ILE A 80 -3.89 16.16 -3.67
N GLY A 81 -4.30 17.18 -2.89
CA GLY A 81 -3.42 18.29 -2.49
C GLY A 81 -2.54 17.93 -1.30
N TYR A 82 -1.39 18.61 -1.17
CA TYR A 82 -0.62 18.59 0.07
C TYR A 82 -1.44 19.21 1.20
N ASP A 83 -1.28 18.68 2.42
CA ASP A 83 -2.03 19.07 3.62
C ASP A 83 -3.56 18.82 3.49
N GLU A 84 -3.99 18.07 2.47
CA GLU A 84 -5.38 17.65 2.33
C GLU A 84 -5.64 16.43 3.20
N THR A 85 -6.69 16.51 4.01
CA THR A 85 -7.16 15.41 4.86
C THR A 85 -8.33 14.70 4.19
N LEU A 86 -8.20 13.40 3.97
CA LEU A 86 -9.22 12.57 3.34
C LEU A 86 -9.61 11.39 4.23
N THR A 87 -10.84 10.91 4.05
CA THR A 87 -11.30 9.68 4.68
C THR A 87 -11.33 8.56 3.65
N TYR A 88 -10.51 7.55 3.88
CA TYR A 88 -10.39 6.36 3.05
C TYR A 88 -11.21 5.21 3.64
N GLN A 89 -11.75 4.37 2.77
CA GLN A 89 -12.30 3.08 3.13
C GLN A 89 -11.21 2.02 2.99
N VAL A 90 -10.96 1.27 4.06
CA VAL A 90 -10.05 0.11 4.00
C VAL A 90 -10.75 -1.01 3.25
N GLN A 91 -10.22 -1.36 2.08
CA GLN A 91 -10.79 -2.37 1.18
C GLN A 91 -9.98 -3.67 1.21
N ASN A 92 -10.63 -4.74 0.79
CA ASN A 92 -9.90 -5.98 0.48
C ASN A 92 -8.91 -5.69 -0.66
N PRO A 93 -7.59 -5.84 -0.45
CA PRO A 93 -6.62 -5.52 -1.48
C PRO A 93 -6.79 -6.38 -2.75
N LEU A 94 -7.39 -7.57 -2.64
CA LEU A 94 -7.71 -8.41 -3.80
C LEU A 94 -8.81 -7.83 -4.70
N SER A 95 -9.54 -6.79 -4.25
CA SER A 95 -10.49 -6.06 -5.10
C SER A 95 -9.79 -5.09 -6.07
N LEU A 96 -8.53 -4.76 -5.82
CA LEU A 96 -7.72 -3.93 -6.71
C LEU A 96 -7.31 -4.73 -7.95
N ALA A 97 -7.57 -4.18 -9.13
CA ALA A 97 -7.11 -4.77 -10.37
C ALA A 97 -5.58 -4.90 -10.38
N ASN A 98 -5.08 -6.02 -10.89
CA ASN A 98 -3.63 -6.30 -10.97
C ASN A 98 -2.88 -6.30 -9.61
N TYR A 99 -3.58 -6.57 -8.50
CA TYR A 99 -3.02 -6.55 -7.14
C TYR A 99 -1.68 -7.28 -7.01
N ASP A 100 -1.55 -8.52 -7.53
CA ASP A 100 -0.28 -9.29 -7.41
C ASP A 100 0.88 -8.56 -8.09
N THR A 101 0.65 -7.95 -9.24
CA THR A 101 1.66 -7.17 -9.95
C THR A 101 2.06 -5.92 -9.16
N ILE A 102 1.08 -5.19 -8.64
CA ILE A 102 1.33 -4.00 -7.80
C ILE A 102 2.08 -4.39 -6.52
N ALA A 103 1.67 -5.47 -5.84
CA ALA A 103 2.34 -5.96 -4.64
C ALA A 103 3.80 -6.34 -4.91
N ARG A 104 4.11 -6.91 -6.09
CA ARG A 104 5.48 -7.22 -6.50
C ARG A 104 6.28 -5.97 -6.85
N LEU A 105 5.70 -4.99 -7.53
CA LEU A 105 6.36 -3.71 -7.80
C LEU A 105 6.75 -3.00 -6.50
N VAL A 106 5.82 -2.93 -5.54
CA VAL A 106 6.11 -2.39 -4.20
C VAL A 106 7.19 -3.21 -3.50
N GLY A 107 7.12 -4.55 -3.57
CA GLY A 107 8.15 -5.43 -3.01
C GLY A 107 9.53 -5.22 -3.64
N GLY A 108 9.59 -4.96 -4.94
CA GLY A 108 10.82 -4.57 -5.66
C GLY A 108 11.39 -3.24 -5.16
N TYR A 109 10.52 -2.24 -4.97
CA TYR A 109 10.90 -0.96 -4.37
C TYR A 109 11.47 -1.13 -2.96
N LEU A 110 10.80 -1.89 -2.09
CA LEU A 110 11.24 -2.12 -0.71
C LEU A 110 12.58 -2.87 -0.62
N ALA A 111 12.94 -3.62 -1.67
CA ALA A 111 14.23 -4.31 -1.79
C ALA A 111 15.33 -3.42 -2.42
N SER A 112 14.98 -2.25 -2.95
CA SER A 112 15.92 -1.29 -3.53
C SER A 112 16.51 -0.37 -2.46
N VAL A 113 17.38 0.56 -2.88
CA VAL A 113 17.93 1.61 -2.00
C VAL A 113 16.93 2.74 -1.70
N GLY A 114 15.76 2.71 -2.37
CA GLY A 114 14.69 3.68 -2.13
C GLY A 114 15.04 5.12 -2.53
N SER A 115 15.78 5.30 -3.64
CA SER A 115 16.09 6.63 -4.17
C SER A 115 14.84 7.33 -4.72
N ASP A 116 14.93 8.65 -4.93
CA ASP A 116 13.88 9.42 -5.61
C ASP A 116 13.52 8.83 -6.96
N GLN A 117 14.51 8.35 -7.69
CA GLN A 117 14.32 7.73 -8.99
C GLN A 117 13.65 6.35 -8.89
N ASP A 118 14.00 5.50 -7.90
CA ASP A 118 13.33 4.22 -7.65
C ASP A 118 11.86 4.44 -7.31
N ALA A 119 11.58 5.37 -6.39
CA ALA A 119 10.22 5.69 -5.98
C ALA A 119 9.36 6.20 -7.15
N ALA A 120 9.91 7.13 -7.94
CA ALA A 120 9.23 7.65 -9.13
C ALA A 120 9.01 6.55 -10.18
N ALA A 121 10.02 5.72 -10.45
CA ALA A 121 9.93 4.63 -11.43
C ALA A 121 8.85 3.61 -11.03
N VAL A 122 8.79 3.20 -9.77
CA VAL A 122 7.77 2.27 -9.28
C VAL A 122 6.38 2.91 -9.31
N GLN A 123 6.24 4.19 -8.95
CA GLN A 123 4.96 4.89 -9.06
C GLN A 123 4.45 4.92 -10.51
N TRP A 124 5.30 5.23 -11.48
CA TRP A 124 4.95 5.19 -12.90
C TRP A 124 4.62 3.76 -13.38
N ALA A 125 5.38 2.76 -12.93
CA ALA A 125 5.09 1.36 -13.24
C ALA A 125 3.74 0.90 -12.67
N ILE A 126 3.35 1.37 -11.48
CA ILE A 126 2.02 1.09 -10.90
C ILE A 126 0.92 1.73 -11.76
N TRP A 127 1.09 2.98 -12.17
CA TRP A 127 0.12 3.64 -13.04
C TRP A 127 -0.03 2.94 -14.40
N GLU A 128 1.06 2.47 -14.97
CA GLU A 128 1.05 1.67 -16.21
C GLU A 128 0.17 0.42 -16.05
N VAL A 129 0.37 -0.37 -14.98
CA VAL A 129 -0.39 -1.61 -14.79
C VAL A 129 -1.83 -1.40 -14.32
N THR A 130 -2.19 -0.21 -13.84
CA THR A 130 -3.57 0.13 -13.47
C THR A 130 -4.39 0.67 -14.64
N THR A 131 -3.73 1.20 -15.66
CA THR A 131 -4.40 1.85 -16.79
C THR A 131 -4.29 1.09 -18.11
N GLU A 132 -3.28 0.23 -18.27
CA GLU A 132 -3.02 -0.46 -19.52
C GLU A 132 -3.03 -1.98 -19.41
N SER A 133 -2.95 -2.63 -20.58
CA SER A 133 -2.84 -4.08 -20.65
C SER A 133 -1.44 -4.55 -20.24
N LEU A 134 -1.37 -5.56 -19.38
CA LEU A 134 -0.11 -6.19 -18.97
C LEU A 134 0.60 -7.02 -20.07
N LEU A 135 0.06 -7.07 -21.29
CA LEU A 135 0.66 -7.87 -22.37
C LEU A 135 2.00 -7.29 -22.84
N SER A 136 2.14 -5.97 -22.83
CA SER A 136 3.37 -5.29 -23.24
C SER A 136 3.48 -3.92 -22.56
N PRO A 137 3.63 -3.86 -21.23
CA PRO A 137 3.68 -2.59 -20.51
C PRO A 137 4.96 -1.83 -20.88
N SER A 138 4.84 -0.52 -21.15
CA SER A 138 5.96 0.33 -21.56
C SER A 138 5.70 1.81 -21.30
N LEU A 139 6.55 2.45 -20.53
CA LEU A 139 6.49 3.89 -20.27
C LEU A 139 6.94 4.76 -21.44
N PHE A 140 7.29 4.16 -22.59
CA PHE A 140 7.62 4.87 -23.84
C PHE A 140 6.46 4.90 -24.82
N ASP A 141 5.48 3.99 -24.67
CA ASP A 141 4.33 3.81 -25.56
C ASP A 141 3.05 3.73 -24.73
N GLY A 142 1.89 3.82 -25.39
CA GLY A 142 0.60 3.61 -24.77
C GLY A 142 -0.08 4.87 -24.27
N THR A 143 -1.05 4.68 -23.39
CA THR A 143 -1.89 5.73 -22.81
C THR A 143 -1.12 6.58 -21.83
N ILE A 144 -0.30 5.94 -21.00
CA ILE A 144 0.60 6.58 -20.04
C ILE A 144 2.02 6.54 -20.58
N ARG A 145 2.68 7.69 -20.61
CA ARG A 145 4.08 7.78 -21.01
C ARG A 145 4.82 8.85 -20.22
N ILE A 146 6.09 8.62 -19.95
CA ILE A 146 7.01 9.66 -19.49
C ILE A 146 7.57 10.39 -20.70
N ILE A 147 7.56 11.72 -20.68
CA ILE A 147 8.09 12.54 -21.78
C ILE A 147 9.61 12.65 -21.64
N GLU A 148 10.29 12.28 -22.72
CA GLU A 148 11.72 12.44 -22.90
C GLU A 148 12.13 13.89 -23.25
N PRO A 149 13.38 14.31 -23.01
CA PRO A 149 14.49 13.52 -22.46
C PRO A 149 14.60 13.57 -20.94
N ALA A 150 13.86 14.43 -20.26
CA ALA A 150 14.03 14.67 -18.82
C ALA A 150 13.68 13.43 -17.95
N GLY A 151 12.76 12.60 -18.44
CA GLY A 151 12.28 11.40 -17.73
C GLY A 151 12.87 10.08 -18.21
N GLU A 152 13.74 10.08 -19.22
CA GLU A 152 14.23 8.85 -19.88
C GLU A 152 14.81 7.83 -18.90
N SER A 153 15.66 8.22 -17.99
CA SER A 153 16.27 7.33 -17.02
C SER A 153 15.26 6.71 -16.08
N THR A 154 14.20 7.46 -15.72
CA THR A 154 13.13 6.95 -14.88
C THR A 154 12.20 6.02 -15.66
N ALA A 155 11.90 6.33 -16.93
CA ALA A 155 11.15 5.45 -17.81
C ALA A 155 11.85 4.11 -18.04
N LEU A 156 13.17 4.13 -18.30
CA LEU A 156 14.00 2.93 -18.41
C LEU A 156 13.94 2.09 -17.12
N LEU A 157 14.09 2.73 -15.98
CA LEU A 157 14.04 2.05 -14.68
C LEU A 157 12.63 1.48 -14.39
N ALA A 158 11.57 2.21 -14.71
CA ALA A 158 10.20 1.72 -14.57
C ALA A 158 9.95 0.48 -15.46
N ASN A 159 10.42 0.52 -16.71
CA ASN A 159 10.35 -0.63 -17.60
C ASN A 159 11.20 -1.83 -17.10
N GLN A 160 12.31 -1.59 -16.41
CA GLN A 160 13.08 -2.65 -15.74
C GLN A 160 12.29 -3.27 -14.58
N TYR A 161 11.61 -2.46 -13.76
CA TYR A 161 10.72 -2.96 -12.71
C TYR A 161 9.61 -3.84 -13.29
N LEU A 162 8.95 -3.39 -14.36
CA LEU A 162 7.90 -4.14 -15.07
C LEU A 162 8.43 -5.46 -15.65
N ALA A 163 9.56 -5.43 -16.33
CA ALA A 163 10.17 -6.62 -16.92
C ALA A 163 10.58 -7.68 -15.87
N ASN A 164 10.99 -7.23 -14.69
CA ASN A 164 11.44 -8.08 -13.60
C ASN A 164 10.37 -8.36 -12.55
N VAL A 165 9.15 -7.92 -12.73
CA VAL A 165 8.09 -7.96 -11.70
C VAL A 165 7.86 -9.36 -11.12
N LYS A 166 7.96 -10.41 -11.93
CA LYS A 166 7.79 -11.81 -11.49
C LYS A 166 8.91 -12.29 -10.55
N ASN A 167 10.05 -11.61 -10.53
CA ASN A 167 11.21 -11.97 -9.70
C ASN A 167 11.14 -11.32 -8.32
N TYR A 168 10.27 -10.32 -8.12
CA TYR A 168 10.15 -9.65 -6.83
C TYR A 168 9.23 -10.41 -5.88
N THR A 169 9.60 -10.44 -4.61
CA THR A 169 8.73 -10.93 -3.53
C THR A 169 7.59 -9.93 -3.34
N PRO A 170 6.32 -10.34 -3.40
CA PRO A 170 5.21 -9.43 -3.21
C PRO A 170 5.19 -8.85 -1.80
N ALA A 171 4.97 -7.55 -1.67
CA ALA A 171 4.67 -6.89 -0.40
C ALA A 171 3.24 -7.22 0.06
N THR A 172 3.02 -7.23 1.37
CA THR A 172 1.65 -7.23 1.90
C THR A 172 1.12 -5.81 1.85
N LEU A 173 0.01 -5.59 1.13
CA LEU A 173 -0.56 -4.27 0.93
C LEU A 173 -1.94 -4.15 1.59
N THR A 174 -2.25 -2.94 2.04
CA THR A 174 -3.60 -2.49 2.38
C THR A 174 -4.07 -1.54 1.28
N TYR A 175 -5.28 -1.75 0.76
CA TYR A 175 -5.89 -0.87 -0.23
C TYR A 175 -6.79 0.15 0.47
N LEU A 176 -6.52 1.42 0.23
CA LEU A 176 -7.25 2.56 0.77
C LEU A 176 -7.97 3.27 -0.38
N ARG A 177 -9.29 3.19 -0.37
CA ARG A 177 -10.16 3.74 -1.40
C ARG A 177 -10.84 5.02 -0.93
N ASN A 178 -10.89 6.02 -1.81
CA ASN A 178 -11.67 7.23 -1.61
C ASN A 178 -12.52 7.52 -2.85
N ASP A 179 -13.83 7.64 -2.70
CA ASP A 179 -14.71 7.96 -3.83
C ASP A 179 -14.54 9.45 -4.21
N GLY A 180 -13.92 9.72 -5.36
CA GLY A 180 -13.73 11.06 -5.93
C GLY A 180 -12.40 11.74 -5.56
N ARG A 181 -11.46 10.98 -5.00
CA ARG A 181 -10.07 11.35 -4.76
C ARG A 181 -9.18 10.13 -4.98
N GLN A 182 -7.89 10.38 -5.02
CA GLN A 182 -6.86 9.40 -5.32
C GLN A 182 -6.88 8.18 -4.37
N ASP A 183 -7.03 6.99 -4.94
CA ASP A 183 -6.87 5.72 -4.26
C ASP A 183 -5.38 5.38 -4.07
N VAL A 184 -5.05 4.75 -2.93
CA VAL A 184 -3.65 4.41 -2.62
C VAL A 184 -3.50 3.00 -2.06
N VAL A 185 -2.30 2.44 -2.17
CA VAL A 185 -1.89 1.22 -1.48
C VAL A 185 -0.75 1.51 -0.51
N THR A 186 -0.87 0.99 0.71
CA THR A 186 0.18 1.10 1.72
C THR A 186 0.69 -0.28 2.13
N TRP A 187 1.98 -0.36 2.46
CA TRP A 187 2.64 -1.56 3.03
C TRP A 187 2.87 -1.44 4.53
N ASN A 188 2.51 -0.31 5.12
CA ASN A 188 2.53 -0.14 6.56
C ASN A 188 1.31 -0.81 7.18
N VAL A 189 1.51 -1.40 8.35
CA VAL A 189 0.39 -1.90 9.14
C VAL A 189 -0.38 -0.71 9.69
N ILE A 190 -1.64 -0.58 9.30
CA ILE A 190 -2.53 0.45 9.85
C ILE A 190 -3.11 -0.11 11.15
N PRO A 191 -2.84 0.51 12.32
CA PRO A 191 -3.38 0.04 13.58
C PRO A 191 -4.91 0.12 13.59
N GLU A 192 -5.57 -0.97 14.02
CA GLU A 192 -7.03 -0.98 14.17
C GLU A 192 -7.44 -0.12 15.39
N PRO A 193 -8.26 0.92 15.22
CA PRO A 193 -8.55 1.89 16.30
C PRO A 193 -9.29 1.32 17.51
N ALA A 194 -9.96 0.19 17.44
CA ALA A 194 -10.83 -0.28 18.52
C ALA A 194 -10.80 -1.76 18.85
N SER A 195 -10.40 -2.64 17.94
CA SER A 195 -10.48 -4.09 18.11
C SER A 195 -9.54 -4.61 19.18
N ALA A 196 -8.34 -4.04 19.31
CA ALA A 196 -7.37 -4.38 20.34
C ALA A 196 -7.89 -4.00 21.75
N GLY A 197 -8.53 -2.86 21.87
CA GLY A 197 -9.15 -2.40 23.13
C GLY A 197 -10.34 -3.29 23.55
N LEU A 198 -11.19 -3.67 22.61
CA LEU A 198 -12.32 -4.57 22.87
C LEU A 198 -11.87 -5.99 23.22
N ALA A 199 -10.86 -6.50 22.53
CA ALA A 199 -10.27 -7.82 22.83
C ALA A 199 -9.63 -7.84 24.23
N ALA A 200 -8.91 -6.79 24.62
CA ALA A 200 -8.32 -6.65 25.94
C ALA A 200 -9.41 -6.55 27.03
N LEU A 201 -10.46 -5.76 26.82
CA LEU A 201 -11.60 -5.64 27.72
C LEU A 201 -12.37 -6.96 27.85
N SER A 202 -12.61 -7.66 26.75
CA SER A 202 -13.25 -8.99 26.74
C SER A 202 -12.44 -10.02 27.51
N GLY A 203 -11.10 -10.01 27.33
CA GLY A 203 -10.17 -10.86 28.08
C GLY A 203 -10.21 -10.60 29.58
N LEU A 204 -10.23 -9.33 29.99
CA LEU A 204 -10.34 -8.94 31.39
C LEU A 204 -11.66 -9.36 32.01
N LEU A 205 -12.77 -9.23 31.28
CA LEU A 205 -14.10 -9.68 31.75
C LEU A 205 -14.19 -11.18 31.93
N LEU A 206 -13.55 -11.96 31.05
CA LEU A 206 -13.47 -13.41 31.15
C LEU A 206 -12.61 -13.87 32.35
N LEU A 207 -11.51 -13.16 32.62
CA LEU A 207 -10.65 -13.44 33.79
C LEU A 207 -11.36 -13.12 35.10
N ARG A 208 -12.18 -12.06 35.14
CA ARG A 208 -12.98 -11.71 36.31
C ARG A 208 -14.06 -12.76 36.63
N ARG A 209 -14.66 -13.36 35.61
CA ARG A 209 -15.70 -14.41 35.77
C ARG A 209 -15.17 -15.73 36.31
N ARG A 210 -13.85 -16.01 36.17
CA ARG A 210 -13.22 -17.23 36.69
C ARG A 210 -12.82 -17.15 38.16
N ARG A 211 -12.92 -15.95 38.79
CA ARG A 211 -12.55 -15.73 40.18
C ARG A 211 -13.78 -15.59 41.11
N ALA A 212 -14.96 -15.66 40.58
CA ALA A 212 -16.24 -15.74 41.31
C ALA A 212 -16.82 -17.16 41.27
#